data_9ff424ef5fc862fc906ebd43201adb73
#
_entry.id   9ff424ef5fc862fc906ebd43201adb73
#
_cell.length_a   1.000
_cell.length_b   1.000
_cell.length_c   1.000
_cell.angle_alpha   90.00
_cell.angle_beta   90.00
_cell.angle_gamma   90.00
#
_symmetry.space_group_name_H-M   'P 1'
#
loop_
_entity.id
_entity.type
_entity.pdbx_description
1 polymer ?
#
loop_
_entity_poly.entity_id
_entity_poly.type
_entity_poly.pdbx_seq_one_letter_code
_entity_poly.pdbx_strand_id
1 'polypeptide(L)' 'MKTRIKELRKERKLSQEELAAAVGTTRQTITSIEVGKYTASLPLAYKIARYFGLHIEDVFDFSETDEENYNGK' A
#
# COMPACT_ATOMS: atom_id res chain seq x y z
N MET A 1 -6.04 -6.14 4.04
CA MET A 1 -4.64 -5.87 4.42
C MET A 1 -4.49 -4.44 4.87
N LYS A 2 -3.78 -4.23 5.95
CA LYS A 2 -3.54 -2.88 6.47
C LYS A 2 -2.34 -2.26 5.78
N THR A 3 -2.39 -0.94 5.61
CA THR A 3 -1.26 -0.23 5.01
C THR A 3 -1.00 1.07 5.77
N ARG A 4 0.18 1.63 5.54
CA ARG A 4 0.54 2.94 6.08
C ARG A 4 0.50 4.01 4.99
N ILE A 5 -0.14 3.72 3.86
CA ILE A 5 -0.14 4.64 2.71
C ILE A 5 -0.75 5.99 3.08
N LYS A 6 -1.91 5.98 3.74
CA LYS A 6 -2.59 7.22 4.11
C LYS A 6 -1.71 8.08 5.01
N GLU A 7 -1.08 7.44 5.99
CA GLU A 7 -0.19 8.13 6.92
C GLU A 7 1.00 8.74 6.19
N LEU A 8 1.62 7.96 5.31
CA LEU A 8 2.79 8.41 4.56
C LEU A 8 2.43 9.55 3.61
N ARG A 9 1.26 9.45 2.97
CA ARG A 9 0.78 10.52 2.10
C ARG A 9 0.62 11.81 2.87
N LYS A 10 -0.02 11.73 4.04
CA LYS A 10 -0.30 12.93 4.83
C LYS A 10 0.98 13.61 5.30
N GLU A 11 1.99 12.81 5.63
CA GLU A 11 3.29 13.37 6.02
C GLU A 11 3.89 14.23 4.91
N ARG A 12 3.62 13.85 3.66
CA ARG A 12 4.16 14.56 2.50
C ARG A 12 3.16 15.51 1.87
N LYS A 13 1.98 15.64 2.47
CA LYS A 13 0.90 16.47 1.94
C LYS A 13 0.55 16.06 0.51
N LEU A 14 0.49 14.76 0.30
CA LEU A 14 0.29 14.17 -1.01
C LEU A 14 -1.15 13.64 -1.10
N SER A 15 -1.88 14.02 -2.17
CA SER A 15 -3.24 13.53 -2.35
C SER A 15 -3.23 12.10 -2.89
N GLN A 16 -4.39 11.43 -2.79
CA GLN A 16 -4.54 10.09 -3.38
C GLN A 16 -4.31 10.14 -4.90
N GLU A 17 -4.82 11.19 -5.52
CA GLU A 17 -4.70 11.35 -6.96
C GLU A 17 -3.25 11.56 -7.38
N GLU A 18 -2.52 12.35 -6.61
CA GLU A 18 -1.11 12.59 -6.89
C GLU A 18 -0.29 11.30 -6.75
N LEU A 19 -0.56 10.53 -5.70
CA LEU A 19 0.15 9.27 -5.52
C LEU A 19 -0.18 8.31 -6.66
N ALA A 20 -1.47 8.23 -7.02
CA ALA A 20 -1.89 7.34 -8.10
C ALA A 20 -1.16 7.67 -9.40
N ALA A 21 -1.07 8.95 -9.74
CA ALA A 21 -0.36 9.37 -10.94
C ALA A 21 1.12 9.01 -10.87
N ALA A 22 1.71 9.17 -9.70
CA ALA A 22 3.14 8.93 -9.53
C ALA A 22 3.51 7.46 -9.71
N VAL A 23 2.61 6.54 -9.31
CA VAL A 23 2.90 5.11 -9.40
C VAL A 23 2.15 4.42 -10.55
N GLY A 24 1.46 5.19 -11.39
CA GLY A 24 0.87 4.65 -12.61
C GLY A 24 -0.42 3.89 -12.41
N THR A 25 -1.26 4.31 -11.47
CA THR A 25 -2.55 3.68 -11.25
C THR A 25 -3.63 4.76 -11.11
N THR A 26 -4.83 4.37 -10.71
CA THR A 26 -5.94 5.29 -10.56
C THR A 26 -6.16 5.67 -9.11
N ARG A 27 -6.81 6.82 -8.88
CA ARG A 27 -7.16 7.24 -7.54
C ARG A 27 -8.02 6.19 -6.84
N GLN A 28 -8.97 5.60 -7.59
CA GLN A 28 -9.85 4.59 -7.02
C GLN A 28 -9.08 3.40 -6.48
N THR A 29 -8.02 2.99 -7.20
CA THR A 29 -7.17 1.90 -6.74
C THR A 29 -6.48 2.25 -5.43
N ILE A 30 -5.94 3.47 -5.34
CA ILE A 30 -5.28 3.91 -4.11
C ILE A 30 -6.29 3.94 -2.95
N THR A 31 -7.48 4.49 -3.19
CA THR A 31 -8.53 4.54 -2.17
C THR A 31 -8.88 3.14 -1.66
N SER A 32 -9.06 2.20 -2.59
CA SER A 32 -9.42 0.83 -2.23
C SER A 32 -8.33 0.13 -1.44
N ILE A 33 -7.08 0.39 -1.79
CA ILE A 33 -5.96 -0.18 -1.04
C ILE A 33 -5.91 0.40 0.38
N GLU A 34 -6.11 1.70 0.51
CA GLU A 34 -6.03 2.36 1.82
C GLU A 34 -7.10 1.87 2.78
N VAL A 35 -8.29 1.56 2.28
CA VAL A 35 -9.36 1.08 3.14
C VAL A 35 -9.36 -0.44 3.31
N GLY A 36 -8.42 -1.11 2.67
CA GLY A 36 -8.27 -2.56 2.85
C GLY A 36 -9.16 -3.42 2.00
N LYS A 37 -9.85 -2.85 1.01
CA LYS A 37 -10.75 -3.62 0.15
C LYS A 37 -10.02 -4.30 -1.00
N TYR A 38 -8.85 -3.81 -1.34
CA TYR A 38 -8.10 -4.31 -2.47
C TYR A 38 -6.63 -4.46 -2.08
N THR A 39 -6.06 -5.60 -2.40
CA THR A 39 -4.65 -5.85 -2.13
C THR A 39 -3.87 -5.52 -3.40
N ALA A 40 -2.88 -4.66 -3.27
CA ALA A 40 -2.07 -4.25 -4.42
C ALA A 40 -1.32 -5.44 -4.99
N SER A 41 -1.19 -5.47 -6.32
CA SER A 41 -0.31 -6.43 -6.97
C SER A 41 1.11 -6.18 -6.50
N LEU A 42 1.96 -7.20 -6.63
CA LEU A 42 3.35 -7.04 -6.21
C LEU A 42 4.05 -5.88 -6.92
N PRO A 43 3.91 -5.75 -8.26
CA PRO A 43 4.54 -4.60 -8.92
C PRO A 43 4.04 -3.26 -8.41
N LEU A 44 2.75 -3.13 -8.16
CA LEU A 44 2.20 -1.87 -7.66
C LEU A 44 2.66 -1.60 -6.24
N ALA A 45 2.66 -2.63 -5.39
CA ALA A 45 3.14 -2.49 -4.01
C ALA A 45 4.60 -2.03 -3.99
N TYR A 46 5.40 -2.61 -4.87
CA TYR A 46 6.80 -2.23 -4.98
C TYR A 46 6.96 -0.77 -5.38
N LYS A 47 6.18 -0.33 -6.39
CA LYS A 47 6.25 1.06 -6.86
C LYS A 47 5.87 2.04 -5.75
N ILE A 48 4.82 1.71 -5.00
CA ILE A 48 4.38 2.56 -3.91
C ILE A 48 5.48 2.67 -2.84
N ALA A 49 6.02 1.54 -2.43
CA ALA A 49 7.07 1.53 -1.41
C ALA A 49 8.29 2.33 -1.88
N ARG A 50 8.71 2.10 -3.12
CA ARG A 50 9.86 2.82 -3.66
C ARG A 50 9.61 4.32 -3.75
N TYR A 51 8.38 4.70 -4.07
CA TYR A 51 8.04 6.12 -4.12
C TYR A 51 8.30 6.79 -2.78
N PHE A 52 8.00 6.10 -1.69
CA PHE A 52 8.23 6.62 -0.35
C PHE A 52 9.64 6.34 0.16
N GLY A 53 10.47 5.65 -0.61
CA GLY A 53 11.83 5.32 -0.19
C GLY A 53 11.88 4.25 0.88
N LEU A 54 10.90 3.36 0.90
CA LEU A 54 10.76 2.33 1.92
C LEU A 54 10.70 0.95 1.29
N HIS A 55 10.74 -0.07 2.13
CA HIS A 55 10.53 -1.44 1.69
C HIS A 55 9.04 -1.75 1.71
N ILE A 56 8.64 -2.80 0.97
CA ILE A 56 7.23 -3.20 0.92
C ILE A 56 6.69 -3.45 2.33
N GLU A 57 7.46 -4.12 3.16
CA GLU A 57 7.05 -4.47 4.52
C GLU A 57 6.84 -3.24 5.41
N ASP A 58 7.47 -2.12 5.06
CA ASP A 58 7.32 -0.89 5.83
C ASP A 58 6.02 -0.17 5.49
N VAL A 59 5.44 -0.47 4.34
CA VAL A 59 4.23 0.19 3.87
C VAL A 59 3.00 -0.70 4.05
N PHE A 60 3.17 -1.99 3.80
CA PHE A 60 2.08 -2.97 3.86
C PHE A 60 2.27 -3.90 5.05
N ASP A 61 1.22 -4.07 5.83
CA ASP A 61 1.25 -4.90 7.03
C ASP A 61 0.88 -6.33 6.66
N PHE A 62 1.84 -7.22 6.72
CA PHE A 62 1.64 -8.63 6.37
C PHE A 62 1.35 -9.51 7.58
N SER A 63 1.19 -8.94 8.76
CA SER A 63 1.01 -9.75 9.97
C SER A 63 -0.21 -10.66 9.89
N GLU A 64 -1.32 -10.16 9.35
CA GLU A 64 -2.52 -10.99 9.20
C GLU A 64 -2.29 -12.13 8.22
N THR A 65 -1.62 -11.82 7.12
CA THR A 65 -1.31 -12.80 6.11
C THR A 65 -0.38 -13.88 6.66
N ASP A 66 0.62 -13.46 7.41
CA ASP A 66 1.56 -14.40 8.02
C ASP A 66 0.84 -15.35 8.97
N GLU A 67 -0.04 -14.80 9.81
CA GLU A 67 -0.80 -15.62 10.73
C GLU A 67 -1.67 -16.64 10.00
N GLU A 68 -2.40 -16.17 9.02
CA GLU A 68 -3.33 -17.03 8.27
C GLU A 68 -2.60 -18.10 7.48
N ASN A 69 -1.48 -17.75 6.89
CA ASN A 69 -0.80 -18.66 5.98
C ASN A 69 0.15 -19.60 6.68
N TYR A 70 0.76 -19.19 7.77
CA TYR A 70 1.75 -20.02 8.44
C TYR A 70 1.17 -20.81 9.59
N ASN A 71 0.24 -20.24 10.33
CA ASN A 71 -0.35 -20.94 11.45
C ASN A 71 -1.34 -22.01 11.01
N GLY A 72 -1.82 -21.91 9.79
CA GLY A 72 -2.75 -22.90 9.25
C GLY A 72 -2.11 -24.19 8.81
N LYS A 73 -0.82 -24.27 8.93
CA LYS A 73 -0.13 -25.50 8.56
C LYS A 73 -0.31 -26.62 9.59
#